data_435eea6a69169e6526827722e316f25f
#
_entry.id   435eea6a69169e6526827722e316f25f
#
_cell.length_a   1.000
_cell.length_b   1.000
_cell.length_c   1.000
_cell.angle_alpha   90.00
_cell.angle_beta   90.00
_cell.angle_gamma   90.00
#
_symmetry.space_group_name_H-M   'P 1'
#
loop_
_entity.id
_entity.type
_entity.pdbx_description
1 polymer ?
#
loop_
_entity_poly.entity_id
_entity_poly.type
_entity_poly.pdbx_seq_one_letter_code
_entity_poly.pdbx_strand_id
1 'polypeptide(L)'
;MELFFRKIGNGAPLIVLHGLYGASDNWITIAKHLAEDYTVYLLDQRNHGRSPFAGSHTYDDLLTDLADFFTQQKIDKATLLGHSMGGKIAMWFAAHFPEKTEKLIVADIAPKDYLPEKNDSSFNLHQNILLAMQEIDFLLVNSRNDVDNFLEEKIDDVRIRRFLLTNIVKDRLTKQYKWRINAAVLYDYLDEIVSGVNKNRLKQKAPITGYPVTFIRGTKSNYILPEDKILIKEIYPDAKIIDIPDAGHWLHAEQPEKFIKAVLE
;
A
#
# COMPACT_ATOMS: atom_id res chain seq x y z
N MET A 1 9.57 -13.29 6.01
CA MET A 1 10.56 -12.57 6.87
C MET A 1 9.91 -11.98 8.11
N GLU A 2 10.69 -11.48 9.10
CA GLU A 2 10.12 -10.75 10.25
C GLU A 2 9.86 -9.29 9.85
N LEU A 3 8.58 -8.93 9.72
CA LEU A 3 8.18 -7.56 9.37
C LEU A 3 8.08 -6.70 10.62
N PHE A 4 8.48 -5.43 10.50
CA PHE A 4 8.17 -4.45 11.53
C PHE A 4 6.68 -4.12 11.51
N PHE A 5 6.07 -3.97 12.68
CA PHE A 5 4.69 -3.57 12.81
C PHE A 5 4.44 -2.71 14.05
N ARG A 6 3.32 -2.02 14.04
CA ARG A 6 2.73 -1.36 15.22
C ARG A 6 1.42 -2.04 15.54
N LYS A 7 1.14 -2.20 16.83
CA LYS A 7 -0.12 -2.76 17.32
C LYS A 7 -0.83 -1.73 18.19
N ILE A 8 -2.10 -1.46 17.90
CA ILE A 8 -2.94 -0.48 18.62
C ILE A 8 -4.33 -1.10 18.79
N GLY A 9 -4.93 -0.94 19.99
CA GLY A 9 -6.26 -1.47 20.29
C GLY A 9 -6.26 -2.90 20.79
N ASN A 10 -7.46 -3.45 21.00
CA ASN A 10 -7.65 -4.72 21.68
C ASN A 10 -8.93 -5.47 21.22
N GLY A 11 -9.42 -5.25 20.00
CA GLY A 11 -10.56 -5.96 19.39
C GLY A 11 -10.11 -7.07 18.43
N ALA A 12 -11.00 -7.41 17.48
CA ALA A 12 -10.68 -8.35 16.40
C ALA A 12 -9.48 -7.87 15.56
N PRO A 13 -8.65 -8.79 15.03
CA PRO A 13 -7.49 -8.40 14.25
C PRO A 13 -7.86 -7.65 12.96
N LEU A 14 -7.25 -6.49 12.74
CA LEU A 14 -7.26 -5.75 11.48
C LEU A 14 -5.82 -5.50 11.05
N ILE A 15 -5.45 -5.98 9.87
CA ILE A 15 -4.12 -5.79 9.29
C ILE A 15 -4.19 -4.71 8.22
N VAL A 16 -3.36 -3.66 8.37
CA VAL A 16 -3.27 -2.56 7.42
C VAL A 16 -1.98 -2.67 6.61
N LEU A 17 -2.13 -2.68 5.28
CA LEU A 17 -1.07 -2.79 4.30
C LEU A 17 -0.99 -1.47 3.50
N HIS A 18 0.11 -0.76 3.64
CA HIS A 18 0.34 0.53 2.98
C HIS A 18 0.62 0.39 1.48
N GLY A 19 0.48 1.47 0.73
CA GLY A 19 0.87 1.57 -0.69
C GLY A 19 2.37 1.77 -0.89
N LEU A 20 2.79 1.81 -2.15
CA LEU A 20 4.18 2.10 -2.55
C LEU A 20 4.65 3.41 -1.91
N TYR A 21 5.88 3.45 -1.45
CA TYR A 21 6.51 4.53 -0.67
C TYR A 21 5.87 4.79 0.71
N GLY A 22 4.88 4.01 1.11
CA GLY A 22 4.24 4.13 2.42
C GLY A 22 5.01 3.44 3.54
N ALA A 23 4.51 3.65 4.76
CA ALA A 23 4.93 2.94 5.97
C ALA A 23 3.81 2.97 7.01
N SER A 24 3.95 2.18 8.07
CA SER A 24 3.02 2.16 9.21
C SER A 24 2.78 3.55 9.82
N ASP A 25 3.79 4.43 9.76
CA ASP A 25 3.72 5.79 10.28
C ASP A 25 2.59 6.62 9.62
N ASN A 26 2.29 6.38 8.35
CA ASN A 26 1.27 7.11 7.59
C ASN A 26 -0.17 6.77 8.04
N TRP A 27 -0.35 5.65 8.73
CA TRP A 27 -1.64 5.12 9.12
C TRP A 27 -2.00 5.32 10.58
N ILE A 28 -1.11 5.92 11.40
CA ILE A 28 -1.30 6.03 12.86
C ILE A 28 -2.59 6.76 13.22
N THR A 29 -2.93 7.84 12.52
CA THR A 29 -4.15 8.61 12.80
C THR A 29 -5.40 7.78 12.53
N ILE A 30 -5.47 7.11 11.39
CA ILE A 30 -6.58 6.21 11.04
C ILE A 30 -6.67 5.05 12.03
N ALA A 31 -5.53 4.43 12.35
CA ALA A 31 -5.48 3.29 13.26
C ALA A 31 -5.98 3.62 14.67
N LYS A 32 -5.77 4.84 15.18
CA LYS A 32 -6.28 5.24 16.48
C LYS A 32 -7.81 5.23 16.55
N HIS A 33 -8.49 5.61 15.47
CA HIS A 33 -9.95 5.54 15.40
C HIS A 33 -10.45 4.12 15.22
N LEU A 34 -9.79 3.34 14.34
CA LEU A 34 -10.16 1.94 14.13
C LEU A 34 -9.86 1.06 15.35
N ALA A 35 -8.96 1.49 16.23
CA ALA A 35 -8.58 0.77 17.43
C ALA A 35 -9.66 0.78 18.54
N GLU A 36 -10.75 1.52 18.35
CA GLU A 36 -11.94 1.45 19.21
C GLU A 36 -12.66 0.10 19.03
N ASP A 37 -12.63 -0.47 17.80
CA ASP A 37 -13.30 -1.73 17.47
C ASP A 37 -12.33 -2.90 17.19
N TYR A 38 -11.08 -2.58 16.82
CA TYR A 38 -10.11 -3.55 16.33
C TYR A 38 -8.80 -3.57 17.12
N THR A 39 -8.11 -4.69 17.08
CA THR A 39 -6.66 -4.73 17.25
C THR A 39 -6.02 -4.46 15.91
N VAL A 40 -5.54 -3.23 15.71
CA VAL A 40 -4.98 -2.78 14.43
C VAL A 40 -3.48 -3.07 14.37
N TYR A 41 -3.07 -3.84 13.37
CA TYR A 41 -1.67 -4.10 13.04
C TYR A 41 -1.29 -3.30 11.80
N LEU A 42 -0.43 -2.30 11.96
CA LEU A 42 0.13 -1.50 10.87
C LEU A 42 1.47 -2.10 10.47
N LEU A 43 1.56 -2.74 9.32
CA LEU A 43 2.79 -3.37 8.86
C LEU A 43 3.62 -2.40 8.02
N ASP A 44 4.94 -2.42 8.22
CA ASP A 44 5.88 -1.98 7.19
C ASP A 44 6.18 -3.20 6.31
N GLN A 45 5.86 -3.13 5.02
CA GLN A 45 6.13 -4.22 4.08
C GLN A 45 7.63 -4.29 3.77
N ARG A 46 8.14 -5.43 3.25
CA ARG A 46 9.54 -5.55 2.83
C ARG A 46 9.98 -4.35 1.99
N ASN A 47 11.22 -3.97 2.07
CA ASN A 47 11.80 -2.83 1.36
C ASN A 47 11.23 -1.45 1.74
N HIS A 48 10.39 -1.37 2.80
CA HIS A 48 9.78 -0.13 3.29
C HIS A 48 9.93 0.01 4.79
N GLY A 49 9.95 1.27 5.24
CA GLY A 49 9.84 1.63 6.65
C GLY A 49 10.99 1.09 7.49
N ARG A 50 10.66 0.30 8.50
CA ARG A 50 11.59 -0.35 9.43
C ARG A 50 11.75 -1.84 9.17
N SER A 51 10.99 -2.38 8.23
CA SER A 51 11.14 -3.76 7.81
C SER A 51 12.45 -3.99 7.06
N PRO A 52 12.97 -5.21 7.06
CA PRO A 52 14.22 -5.51 6.38
C PRO A 52 14.17 -5.21 4.88
N PHE A 53 15.29 -4.77 4.33
CA PHE A 53 15.50 -4.71 2.90
C PHE A 53 15.81 -6.11 2.37
N ALA A 54 15.23 -6.45 1.23
CA ALA A 54 15.40 -7.72 0.52
C ALA A 54 15.77 -7.44 -0.94
N GLY A 55 16.37 -8.43 -1.60
CA GLY A 55 16.75 -8.35 -3.01
C GLY A 55 15.60 -8.57 -4.00
N SER A 56 14.36 -8.74 -3.50
CA SER A 56 13.16 -8.96 -4.34
C SER A 56 11.94 -8.26 -3.76
N HIS A 57 10.94 -8.02 -4.65
CA HIS A 57 9.68 -7.38 -4.27
C HIS A 57 8.53 -7.89 -5.15
N THR A 58 8.36 -9.20 -5.23
CA THR A 58 7.23 -9.81 -5.92
C THR A 58 6.01 -9.92 -5.01
N TYR A 59 4.80 -10.05 -5.60
CA TYR A 59 3.60 -10.30 -4.80
C TYR A 59 3.61 -11.67 -4.11
N ASP A 60 4.33 -12.66 -4.63
CA ASP A 60 4.51 -13.96 -3.97
C ASP A 60 5.45 -13.86 -2.76
N ASP A 61 6.47 -12.99 -2.83
CA ASP A 61 7.29 -12.63 -1.67
C ASP A 61 6.45 -11.94 -0.58
N LEU A 62 5.64 -10.94 -0.96
CA LEU A 62 4.75 -10.22 -0.04
C LEU A 62 3.69 -11.14 0.56
N LEU A 63 3.17 -12.09 -0.22
CA LEU A 63 2.25 -13.14 0.24
C LEU A 63 2.88 -13.99 1.34
N THR A 64 4.12 -14.46 1.10
CA THR A 64 4.88 -15.25 2.05
C THR A 64 5.13 -14.47 3.34
N ASP A 65 5.55 -13.20 3.23
CA ASP A 65 5.79 -12.35 4.40
C ASP A 65 4.52 -12.16 5.24
N LEU A 66 3.38 -11.95 4.59
CA LEU A 66 2.11 -11.78 5.30
C LEU A 66 1.65 -13.09 5.95
N ALA A 67 1.83 -14.24 5.31
CA ALA A 67 1.54 -15.55 5.89
C ALA A 67 2.43 -15.87 7.10
N ASP A 68 3.72 -15.55 7.00
CA ASP A 68 4.67 -15.63 8.12
C ASP A 68 4.22 -14.74 9.29
N PHE A 69 3.78 -13.50 8.99
CA PHE A 69 3.27 -12.56 9.99
C PHE A 69 2.06 -13.13 10.75
N PHE A 70 1.07 -13.71 10.06
CA PHE A 70 -0.07 -14.38 10.70
C PHE A 70 0.40 -15.47 11.65
N THR A 71 1.36 -16.28 11.22
CA THR A 71 1.90 -17.38 12.03
C THR A 71 2.65 -16.86 13.25
N GLN A 72 3.54 -15.86 13.07
CA GLN A 72 4.35 -15.27 14.16
C GLN A 72 3.47 -14.59 15.21
N GLN A 73 2.41 -13.91 14.78
CA GLN A 73 1.50 -13.21 15.69
C GLN A 73 0.35 -14.10 16.21
N LYS A 74 0.29 -15.37 15.79
CA LYS A 74 -0.77 -16.34 16.13
C LYS A 74 -2.16 -15.79 15.80
N ILE A 75 -2.29 -15.19 14.62
CA ILE A 75 -3.55 -14.67 14.11
C ILE A 75 -4.18 -15.77 13.25
N ASP A 76 -5.33 -16.27 13.69
CA ASP A 76 -6.05 -17.29 12.94
C ASP A 76 -6.81 -16.67 11.75
N LYS A 77 -7.44 -15.50 11.99
CA LYS A 77 -8.26 -14.82 11.02
C LYS A 77 -8.24 -13.30 11.26
N ALA A 78 -8.23 -12.50 10.19
CA ALA A 78 -8.20 -11.04 10.29
C ALA A 78 -8.98 -10.34 9.19
N THR A 79 -9.46 -9.13 9.47
CA THR A 79 -9.81 -8.15 8.45
C THR A 79 -8.54 -7.63 7.79
N LEU A 80 -8.50 -7.58 6.45
CA LEU A 80 -7.40 -7.04 5.67
C LEU A 80 -7.82 -5.70 5.09
N LEU A 81 -7.06 -4.66 5.35
CA LEU A 81 -7.21 -3.33 4.76
C LEU A 81 -5.94 -2.99 3.98
N GLY A 82 -6.03 -2.97 2.66
CA GLY A 82 -4.89 -2.64 1.81
C GLY A 82 -5.14 -1.41 0.94
N HIS A 83 -4.16 -0.52 0.87
CA HIS A 83 -4.18 0.65 0.00
C HIS A 83 -3.21 0.48 -1.17
N SER A 84 -3.68 0.72 -2.40
CA SER A 84 -2.83 0.69 -3.60
C SER A 84 -2.07 -0.64 -3.72
N MET A 85 -0.73 -0.66 -3.76
CA MET A 85 0.10 -1.88 -3.69
C MET A 85 -0.34 -2.80 -2.54
N GLY A 86 -0.60 -2.25 -1.34
CA GLY A 86 -1.12 -3.01 -0.21
C GLY A 86 -2.50 -3.62 -0.47
N GLY A 87 -3.33 -2.97 -1.30
CA GLY A 87 -4.62 -3.51 -1.74
C GLY A 87 -4.45 -4.72 -2.66
N LYS A 88 -3.45 -4.69 -3.55
CA LYS A 88 -3.13 -5.84 -4.40
C LYS A 88 -2.67 -7.04 -3.57
N ILE A 89 -1.77 -6.85 -2.59
CA ILE A 89 -1.37 -7.97 -1.72
C ILE A 89 -2.52 -8.47 -0.84
N ALA A 90 -3.38 -7.57 -0.33
CA ALA A 90 -4.57 -7.98 0.41
C ALA A 90 -5.50 -8.86 -0.44
N MET A 91 -5.76 -8.49 -1.70
CA MET A 91 -6.52 -9.31 -2.64
C MET A 91 -5.84 -10.67 -2.90
N TRP A 92 -4.53 -10.68 -3.09
CA TRP A 92 -3.76 -11.90 -3.37
C TRP A 92 -3.74 -12.84 -2.18
N PHE A 93 -3.55 -12.30 -0.97
CA PHE A 93 -3.60 -13.07 0.28
C PHE A 93 -5.00 -13.66 0.51
N ALA A 94 -6.04 -12.86 0.41
CA ALA A 94 -7.40 -13.30 0.62
C ALA A 94 -7.85 -14.40 -0.37
N ALA A 95 -7.35 -14.34 -1.62
CA ALA A 95 -7.59 -15.36 -2.63
C ALA A 95 -6.84 -16.69 -2.37
N HIS A 96 -5.71 -16.65 -1.64
CA HIS A 96 -4.92 -17.85 -1.29
C HIS A 96 -5.32 -18.44 0.08
N PHE A 97 -5.72 -17.60 1.01
CA PHE A 97 -6.05 -17.96 2.39
C PHE A 97 -7.45 -17.43 2.77
N PRO A 98 -8.52 -17.88 2.08
CA PRO A 98 -9.89 -17.44 2.38
C PRO A 98 -10.30 -17.76 3.82
N GLU A 99 -9.79 -18.85 4.38
CA GLU A 99 -10.03 -19.27 5.78
C GLU A 99 -9.40 -18.30 6.80
N LYS A 100 -8.36 -17.56 6.41
CA LYS A 100 -7.70 -16.57 7.26
C LYS A 100 -8.23 -15.14 7.07
N THR A 101 -9.19 -14.95 6.13
CA THR A 101 -9.73 -13.64 5.77
C THR A 101 -11.13 -13.46 6.34
N GLU A 102 -11.28 -12.56 7.33
CA GLU A 102 -12.57 -12.20 7.91
C GLU A 102 -13.34 -11.23 7.01
N LYS A 103 -12.68 -10.20 6.51
CA LYS A 103 -13.20 -9.18 5.59
C LYS A 103 -12.02 -8.64 4.77
N LEU A 104 -12.25 -8.38 3.49
CA LEU A 104 -11.28 -7.72 2.61
C LEU A 104 -11.72 -6.29 2.31
N ILE A 105 -10.87 -5.31 2.60
CA ILE A 105 -11.09 -3.90 2.29
C ILE A 105 -9.96 -3.43 1.38
N VAL A 106 -10.31 -3.02 0.18
CA VAL A 106 -9.35 -2.58 -0.85
C VAL A 106 -9.54 -1.09 -1.10
N ALA A 107 -8.54 -0.29 -0.73
CA ALA A 107 -8.57 1.15 -0.88
C ALA A 107 -7.84 1.60 -2.15
N ASP A 108 -8.59 2.13 -3.06
CA ASP A 108 -8.22 2.84 -4.28
C ASP A 108 -7.25 2.09 -5.21
N ILE A 109 -7.54 0.83 -5.48
CA ILE A 109 -6.87 0.00 -6.47
C ILE A 109 -7.84 -1.04 -7.03
N ALA A 110 -7.84 -1.28 -8.34
CA ALA A 110 -8.62 -2.32 -8.99
C ALA A 110 -7.77 -3.58 -9.26
N PRO A 111 -8.38 -4.75 -9.44
CA PRO A 111 -7.69 -5.98 -9.82
C PRO A 111 -7.36 -6.00 -11.33
N LYS A 112 -6.70 -4.94 -11.82
CA LYS A 112 -6.31 -4.78 -13.23
C LYS A 112 -4.80 -4.61 -13.37
N ASP A 113 -4.35 -4.70 -14.61
CA ASP A 113 -3.02 -4.33 -15.01
C ASP A 113 -2.91 -2.80 -15.09
N TYR A 114 -1.85 -2.25 -14.54
CA TYR A 114 -1.52 -0.82 -14.60
C TYR A 114 -0.23 -0.57 -15.39
N LEU A 115 0.27 -1.59 -16.13
CA LEU A 115 1.35 -1.35 -17.09
C LEU A 115 0.86 -0.45 -18.21
N PRO A 116 1.68 0.49 -18.66
CA PRO A 116 1.28 1.44 -19.68
C PRO A 116 1.05 0.76 -21.02
N GLU A 117 -0.10 1.01 -21.64
CA GLU A 117 -0.16 1.02 -23.09
C GLU A 117 0.63 2.25 -23.53
N LYS A 118 1.80 2.07 -24.13
CA LYS A 118 2.77 3.08 -24.61
C LYS A 118 2.38 4.54 -24.31
N ASN A 119 3.00 5.16 -23.30
CA ASN A 119 2.90 6.56 -22.82
C ASN A 119 2.02 6.84 -21.59
N ASP A 120 1.82 5.89 -20.68
CA ASP A 120 1.12 6.20 -19.43
C ASP A 120 2.02 7.05 -18.51
N SER A 121 1.51 8.23 -18.16
CA SER A 121 2.19 9.19 -17.31
C SER A 121 2.43 8.67 -15.87
N SER A 122 1.62 7.73 -15.39
CA SER A 122 1.72 7.23 -14.00
C SER A 122 2.89 6.27 -13.80
N PHE A 123 3.13 5.36 -14.74
CA PHE A 123 4.29 4.47 -14.70
C PHE A 123 5.60 5.26 -14.79
N ASN A 124 5.67 6.19 -15.77
CA ASN A 124 6.82 7.07 -15.94
C ASN A 124 7.08 7.91 -14.68
N LEU A 125 6.01 8.36 -13.99
CA LEU A 125 6.15 9.06 -12.73
C LEU A 125 6.82 8.20 -11.66
N HIS A 126 6.40 6.94 -11.50
CA HIS A 126 7.02 6.02 -10.54
C HIS A 126 8.48 5.71 -10.89
N GLN A 127 8.80 5.52 -12.17
CA GLN A 127 10.18 5.37 -12.61
C GLN A 127 11.02 6.60 -12.25
N ASN A 128 10.54 7.80 -12.57
CA ASN A 128 11.24 9.05 -12.27
C ASN A 128 11.45 9.24 -10.77
N ILE A 129 10.45 8.92 -9.94
CA ILE A 129 10.57 8.98 -8.48
C ILE A 129 11.68 8.05 -7.99
N LEU A 130 11.66 6.78 -8.42
CA LEU A 130 12.63 5.79 -7.95
C LEU A 130 14.05 6.10 -8.43
N LEU A 131 14.21 6.62 -9.65
CA LEU A 131 15.50 7.10 -10.15
C LEU A 131 15.98 8.32 -9.35
N ALA A 132 15.13 9.32 -9.16
CA ALA A 132 15.47 10.49 -8.35
C ALA A 132 15.90 10.12 -6.92
N MET A 133 15.21 9.14 -6.30
CA MET A 133 15.58 8.64 -4.97
C MET A 133 16.97 7.99 -4.95
N GLN A 134 17.37 7.29 -6.03
CA GLN A 134 18.67 6.62 -6.13
C GLN A 134 19.82 7.58 -6.41
N GLU A 135 19.54 8.70 -7.08
CA GLU A 135 20.55 9.71 -7.43
C GLU A 135 20.99 10.59 -6.25
N ILE A 136 20.27 10.57 -5.13
CA ILE A 136 20.62 11.39 -3.96
C ILE A 136 21.89 10.88 -3.29
N ASP A 137 22.93 11.72 -3.30
CA ASP A 137 24.12 11.49 -2.50
C ASP A 137 23.91 11.96 -1.05
N PHE A 138 23.60 11.04 -0.17
CA PHE A 138 23.38 11.33 1.25
C PHE A 138 24.63 11.82 2.00
N LEU A 139 25.83 11.76 1.42
CA LEU A 139 27.03 12.38 1.99
C LEU A 139 26.95 13.91 1.92
N LEU A 140 26.21 14.45 0.95
CA LEU A 140 26.01 15.88 0.74
C LEU A 140 24.77 16.42 1.45
N VAL A 141 23.90 15.56 2.00
CA VAL A 141 22.64 15.93 2.64
C VAL A 141 22.84 16.30 4.10
N ASN A 142 22.55 17.55 4.46
CA ASN A 142 22.61 18.07 5.83
C ASN A 142 21.22 18.25 6.47
N SER A 143 20.17 18.34 5.64
CA SER A 143 18.79 18.56 6.08
C SER A 143 17.80 17.85 5.15
N ARG A 144 16.55 17.69 5.60
CA ARG A 144 15.45 17.22 4.73
C ARG A 144 15.18 18.21 3.59
N ASN A 145 15.45 19.48 3.81
CA ASN A 145 15.25 20.50 2.79
C ASN A 145 16.23 20.34 1.61
N ASP A 146 17.44 19.85 1.85
CA ASP A 146 18.39 19.57 0.76
C ASP A 146 17.86 18.47 -0.15
N VAL A 147 17.19 17.46 0.45
CA VAL A 147 16.51 16.40 -0.31
C VAL A 147 15.31 16.93 -1.07
N ASP A 148 14.49 17.80 -0.46
CA ASP A 148 13.34 18.42 -1.12
C ASP A 148 13.77 19.25 -2.33
N ASN A 149 14.80 20.08 -2.18
CA ASN A 149 15.36 20.88 -3.26
C ASN A 149 15.86 20.01 -4.43
N PHE A 150 16.54 18.89 -4.13
CA PHE A 150 16.98 17.96 -5.16
C PHE A 150 15.79 17.30 -5.88
N LEU A 151 14.77 16.88 -5.13
CA LEU A 151 13.58 16.26 -5.70
C LEU A 151 12.73 17.24 -6.49
N GLU A 152 12.75 18.55 -6.15
CA GLU A 152 11.97 19.57 -6.85
C GLU A 152 12.38 19.73 -8.31
N GLU A 153 13.66 19.50 -8.64
CA GLU A 153 14.16 19.51 -10.02
C GLU A 153 13.62 18.37 -10.88
N LYS A 154 13.03 17.32 -10.26
CA LYS A 154 12.63 16.07 -10.92
C LYS A 154 11.15 15.70 -10.73
N ILE A 155 10.52 16.23 -9.69
CA ILE A 155 9.15 15.91 -9.27
C ILE A 155 8.40 17.20 -8.98
N ASP A 156 7.53 17.63 -9.88
CA ASP A 156 6.78 18.90 -9.77
C ASP A 156 5.78 18.91 -8.61
N ASP A 157 5.09 17.77 -8.35
CA ASP A 157 4.03 17.69 -7.33
C ASP A 157 4.62 17.71 -5.92
N VAL A 158 4.44 18.85 -5.24
CA VAL A 158 4.89 19.07 -3.86
C VAL A 158 4.28 18.06 -2.86
N ARG A 159 3.10 17.51 -3.14
CA ARG A 159 2.45 16.52 -2.25
C ARG A 159 3.20 15.20 -2.31
N ILE A 160 3.64 14.80 -3.51
CA ILE A 160 4.48 13.62 -3.71
C ILE A 160 5.80 13.82 -2.99
N ARG A 161 6.50 14.94 -3.20
CA ARG A 161 7.77 15.22 -2.52
C ARG A 161 7.64 15.15 -1.00
N ARG A 162 6.62 15.83 -0.43
CA ARG A 162 6.35 15.78 1.02
C ARG A 162 6.10 14.37 1.52
N PHE A 163 5.37 13.56 0.76
CA PHE A 163 5.15 12.16 1.09
C PHE A 163 6.46 11.37 1.08
N LEU A 164 7.30 11.51 0.06
CA LEU A 164 8.60 10.87 -0.01
C LEU A 164 9.51 11.28 1.17
N LEU A 165 9.52 12.56 1.54
CA LEU A 165 10.31 13.06 2.67
C LEU A 165 9.95 12.44 4.02
N THR A 166 8.75 11.86 4.17
CA THR A 166 8.40 11.08 5.37
C THR A 166 9.29 9.86 5.55
N ASN A 167 9.92 9.38 4.47
CA ASN A 167 10.81 8.21 4.46
C ASN A 167 12.29 8.56 4.70
N ILE A 168 12.61 9.83 4.92
CA ILE A 168 13.96 10.25 5.29
C ILE A 168 14.15 10.09 6.79
N VAL A 169 15.17 9.34 7.18
CA VAL A 169 15.59 9.20 8.58
C VAL A 169 17.05 9.59 8.74
N LYS A 170 17.37 10.11 9.92
CA LYS A 170 18.74 10.37 10.32
C LYS A 170 19.23 9.20 11.16
N ASP A 171 20.30 8.58 10.73
CA ASP A 171 20.95 7.52 11.50
C ASP A 171 21.47 8.10 12.83
N ARG A 172 21.20 7.39 13.92
CA ARG A 172 21.53 7.90 15.27
C ARG A 172 23.03 7.92 15.55
N LEU A 173 23.78 7.00 14.96
CA LEU A 173 25.23 6.84 15.19
C LEU A 173 26.03 7.71 14.22
N THR A 174 25.80 7.53 12.93
CA THR A 174 26.54 8.23 11.88
C THR A 174 26.10 9.67 11.67
N LYS A 175 24.88 10.02 12.13
CA LYS A 175 24.19 11.31 11.88
C LYS A 175 23.89 11.56 10.41
N GLN A 176 24.13 10.62 9.52
CA GLN A 176 23.81 10.68 8.10
C GLN A 176 22.32 10.45 7.86
N TYR A 177 21.78 11.12 6.86
CA TYR A 177 20.45 10.85 6.37
C TYR A 177 20.44 9.62 5.46
N LYS A 178 19.31 8.94 5.38
CA LYS A 178 19.10 7.80 4.47
C LYS A 178 17.62 7.58 4.21
N TRP A 179 17.31 6.90 3.13
CA TRP A 179 15.96 6.40 2.89
C TRP A 179 15.61 5.22 3.80
N ARG A 180 14.33 5.13 4.17
CA ARG A 180 13.70 3.91 4.70
C ARG A 180 13.01 3.11 3.60
N ILE A 181 13.40 3.32 2.36
CA ILE A 181 12.88 2.66 1.17
C ILE A 181 14.06 2.13 0.38
N ASN A 182 13.97 0.88 -0.07
CA ASN A 182 14.94 0.27 -0.97
C ASN A 182 14.60 0.63 -2.42
N ALA A 183 14.88 1.88 -2.81
CA ALA A 183 14.48 2.43 -4.11
C ALA A 183 15.03 1.63 -5.29
N ALA A 184 16.24 1.06 -5.18
CA ALA A 184 16.84 0.26 -6.25
C ALA A 184 16.03 -1.01 -6.53
N VAL A 185 15.71 -1.78 -5.49
CA VAL A 185 14.92 -3.01 -5.66
C VAL A 185 13.49 -2.68 -6.11
N LEU A 186 12.88 -1.61 -5.59
CA LEU A 186 11.54 -1.22 -6.04
C LEU A 186 11.53 -0.77 -7.51
N TYR A 187 12.62 -0.19 -8.00
CA TYR A 187 12.79 0.14 -9.41
C TYR A 187 12.88 -1.12 -10.27
N ASP A 188 13.71 -2.10 -9.86
CA ASP A 188 13.88 -3.35 -10.60
C ASP A 188 12.60 -4.19 -10.67
N TYR A 189 11.72 -4.05 -9.68
CA TYR A 189 10.43 -4.76 -9.59
C TYR A 189 9.21 -3.88 -9.90
N LEU A 190 9.40 -2.69 -10.49
CA LEU A 190 8.29 -1.76 -10.71
C LEU A 190 7.19 -2.35 -11.60
N ASP A 191 7.55 -3.07 -12.66
CA ASP A 191 6.60 -3.75 -13.55
C ASP A 191 5.73 -4.74 -12.76
N GLU A 192 6.34 -5.55 -11.89
CA GLU A 192 5.60 -6.47 -11.03
C GLU A 192 4.70 -5.73 -10.04
N ILE A 193 5.16 -4.61 -9.45
CA ILE A 193 4.39 -3.81 -8.50
C ILE A 193 3.12 -3.25 -9.15
N VAL A 194 3.21 -2.74 -10.36
CA VAL A 194 2.07 -2.13 -11.04
C VAL A 194 1.13 -3.15 -11.70
N SER A 195 1.67 -4.28 -12.22
CA SER A 195 0.87 -5.28 -12.93
C SER A 195 0.52 -6.52 -12.10
N GLY A 196 1.37 -6.94 -11.18
CA GLY A 196 1.47 -8.28 -10.61
C GLY A 196 0.18 -8.97 -10.16
N VAL A 197 -0.70 -8.29 -9.40
CA VAL A 197 -2.02 -8.84 -9.05
C VAL A 197 -3.08 -8.20 -9.93
N ASN A 198 -3.36 -8.85 -11.05
CA ASN A 198 -4.29 -8.40 -12.07
C ASN A 198 -5.43 -9.42 -12.26
N LYS A 199 -6.36 -9.07 -13.18
CA LYS A 199 -7.50 -9.92 -13.52
C LYS A 199 -7.11 -11.35 -13.91
N ASN A 200 -5.98 -11.55 -14.60
CA ASN A 200 -5.59 -12.86 -15.09
C ASN A 200 -5.18 -13.79 -13.95
N ARG A 201 -4.40 -13.29 -12.98
CA ARG A 201 -4.05 -14.05 -11.78
C ARG A 201 -5.29 -14.34 -10.91
N LEU A 202 -6.16 -13.35 -10.68
CA LEU A 202 -7.34 -13.51 -9.82
C LEU A 202 -8.48 -14.28 -10.51
N LYS A 203 -8.65 -14.18 -11.83
CA LYS A 203 -9.68 -14.94 -12.57
C LYS A 203 -9.52 -16.46 -12.45
N GLN A 204 -8.31 -16.95 -12.21
CA GLN A 204 -8.08 -18.38 -11.96
C GLN A 204 -8.75 -18.86 -10.65
N LYS A 205 -9.05 -17.94 -9.74
CA LYS A 205 -9.71 -18.18 -8.46
C LYS A 205 -11.15 -17.62 -8.41
N ALA A 206 -11.55 -16.86 -9.43
CA ALA A 206 -12.88 -16.25 -9.48
C ALA A 206 -13.97 -17.28 -9.83
N PRO A 207 -15.22 -17.09 -9.37
CA PRO A 207 -15.65 -16.00 -8.50
C PRO A 207 -15.13 -16.16 -7.07
N ILE A 208 -14.61 -15.08 -6.48
CA ILE A 208 -14.11 -15.08 -5.11
C ILE A 208 -15.24 -14.66 -4.17
N THR A 209 -15.63 -15.59 -3.31
CA THR A 209 -16.73 -15.47 -2.33
C THR A 209 -16.28 -16.03 -0.98
N GLY A 210 -17.16 -16.02 0.02
CA GLY A 210 -16.91 -16.65 1.32
C GLY A 210 -16.47 -15.69 2.41
N TYR A 211 -16.18 -14.42 2.07
CA TYR A 211 -15.95 -13.33 3.02
C TYR A 211 -16.43 -12.00 2.43
N PRO A 212 -16.82 -11.02 3.26
CA PRO A 212 -17.22 -9.69 2.79
C PRO A 212 -16.06 -8.99 2.09
N VAL A 213 -16.35 -8.34 0.96
CA VAL A 213 -15.38 -7.55 0.21
C VAL A 213 -15.90 -6.11 0.01
N THR A 214 -15.07 -5.13 0.33
CA THR A 214 -15.39 -3.71 0.12
C THR A 214 -14.25 -3.04 -0.66
N PHE A 215 -14.58 -2.43 -1.78
CA PHE A 215 -13.68 -1.50 -2.49
C PHE A 215 -14.05 -0.08 -2.12
N ILE A 216 -13.06 0.71 -1.70
CA ILE A 216 -13.23 2.13 -1.37
C ILE A 216 -12.50 2.94 -2.44
N ARG A 217 -13.21 3.84 -3.13
CA ARG A 217 -12.71 4.60 -4.27
C ARG A 217 -12.74 6.09 -3.99
N GLY A 218 -11.65 6.81 -4.29
CA GLY A 218 -11.64 8.26 -4.36
C GLY A 218 -12.25 8.74 -5.69
N THR A 219 -13.24 9.65 -5.64
CA THR A 219 -13.90 10.08 -6.88
C THR A 219 -13.03 10.92 -7.82
N LYS A 220 -11.92 11.48 -7.30
CA LYS A 220 -10.90 12.22 -8.07
C LYS A 220 -9.68 11.37 -8.41
N SER A 221 -9.71 10.07 -8.06
CA SER A 221 -8.64 9.11 -8.37
C SER A 221 -8.87 8.42 -9.72
N ASN A 222 -7.77 8.12 -10.42
CA ASN A 222 -7.78 7.37 -11.66
C ASN A 222 -7.46 5.88 -11.47
N TYR A 223 -7.30 5.40 -10.22
CA TYR A 223 -6.94 4.01 -9.95
C TYR A 223 -8.13 3.05 -10.02
N ILE A 224 -9.34 3.50 -9.65
CA ILE A 224 -10.57 2.77 -9.91
C ILE A 224 -11.48 3.67 -10.75
N LEU A 225 -11.59 3.38 -12.03
CA LEU A 225 -12.48 4.09 -12.94
C LEU A 225 -13.91 3.52 -12.86
N PRO A 226 -14.93 4.25 -13.31
CA PRO A 226 -16.30 3.74 -13.31
C PRO A 226 -16.45 2.37 -14.02
N GLU A 227 -15.75 2.15 -15.12
CA GLU A 227 -15.73 0.91 -15.89
C GLU A 227 -15.06 -0.26 -15.14
N ASP A 228 -14.12 0.00 -14.25
CA ASP A 228 -13.47 -1.04 -13.44
C ASP A 228 -14.45 -1.72 -12.47
N LYS A 229 -15.59 -1.09 -12.19
CA LYS A 229 -16.66 -1.68 -11.34
C LYS A 229 -17.18 -2.99 -11.94
N ILE A 230 -17.19 -3.11 -13.26
CA ILE A 230 -17.59 -4.35 -13.96
C ILE A 230 -16.58 -5.45 -13.66
N LEU A 231 -15.29 -5.18 -13.83
CA LEU A 231 -14.22 -6.13 -13.56
C LEU A 231 -14.18 -6.55 -12.08
N ILE A 232 -14.38 -5.60 -11.16
CA ILE A 232 -14.47 -5.90 -9.73
C ILE A 232 -15.59 -6.89 -9.47
N LYS A 233 -16.77 -6.70 -10.06
CA LYS A 233 -17.93 -7.59 -9.89
C LYS A 233 -17.78 -8.94 -10.58
N GLU A 234 -17.01 -9.04 -11.66
CA GLU A 234 -16.67 -10.31 -12.29
C GLU A 234 -15.82 -11.20 -11.35
N ILE A 235 -14.90 -10.60 -10.58
CA ILE A 235 -14.00 -11.33 -9.69
C ILE A 235 -14.62 -11.51 -8.30
N TYR A 236 -15.25 -10.47 -7.77
CA TYR A 236 -15.89 -10.38 -6.47
C TYR A 236 -17.38 -10.02 -6.62
N PRO A 237 -18.28 -10.97 -6.92
CA PRO A 237 -19.69 -10.68 -7.23
C PRO A 237 -20.41 -9.90 -6.13
N ASP A 238 -20.11 -10.23 -4.88
CA ASP A 238 -20.74 -9.63 -3.70
C ASP A 238 -20.04 -8.39 -3.17
N ALA A 239 -18.97 -7.91 -3.83
CA ALA A 239 -18.21 -6.76 -3.37
C ALA A 239 -19.08 -5.49 -3.26
N LYS A 240 -18.99 -4.79 -2.14
CA LYS A 240 -19.47 -3.41 -2.03
C LYS A 240 -18.46 -2.47 -2.67
N ILE A 241 -18.93 -1.39 -3.30
CA ILE A 241 -18.06 -0.32 -3.83
C ILE A 241 -18.55 0.98 -3.24
N ILE A 242 -17.69 1.62 -2.44
CA ILE A 242 -17.99 2.87 -1.73
C ILE A 242 -17.16 3.99 -2.37
N ASP A 243 -17.84 5.01 -2.87
CA ASP A 243 -17.19 6.20 -3.44
C ASP A 243 -16.99 7.25 -2.32
N ILE A 244 -15.76 7.74 -2.15
CA ILE A 244 -15.46 8.87 -1.27
C ILE A 244 -15.39 10.15 -2.11
N PRO A 245 -16.39 11.05 -1.97
CA PRO A 245 -16.41 12.30 -2.70
C PRO A 245 -15.20 13.18 -2.38
N ASP A 246 -14.67 13.82 -3.42
CA ASP A 246 -13.56 14.78 -3.36
C ASP A 246 -12.21 14.22 -2.92
N ALA A 247 -12.07 12.91 -2.84
CA ALA A 247 -10.80 12.24 -2.54
C ALA A 247 -10.08 11.80 -3.83
N GLY A 248 -8.77 11.98 -3.85
CA GLY A 248 -7.84 11.38 -4.80
C GLY A 248 -7.31 10.03 -4.29
N HIS A 249 -6.10 9.67 -4.73
CA HIS A 249 -5.49 8.38 -4.39
C HIS A 249 -5.16 8.22 -2.89
N TRP A 250 -4.83 9.30 -2.20
CA TRP A 250 -4.58 9.28 -0.74
C TRP A 250 -5.85 9.54 0.08
N LEU A 251 -6.94 8.85 -0.27
CA LEU A 251 -8.28 9.06 0.30
C LEU A 251 -8.32 8.99 1.84
N HIS A 252 -7.49 8.16 2.45
CA HIS A 252 -7.34 8.04 3.91
C HIS A 252 -6.70 9.28 4.55
N ALA A 253 -5.90 10.04 3.80
CA ALA A 253 -5.31 11.30 4.25
C ALA A 253 -6.15 12.52 3.85
N GLU A 254 -6.79 12.47 2.68
CA GLU A 254 -7.58 13.58 2.14
C GLU A 254 -8.99 13.67 2.75
N GLN A 255 -9.63 12.55 3.08
CA GLN A 255 -10.98 12.46 3.63
C GLN A 255 -11.04 11.41 4.78
N PRO A 256 -10.28 11.61 5.88
CA PRO A 256 -10.09 10.58 6.91
C PRO A 256 -11.39 10.12 7.57
N GLU A 257 -12.31 11.03 7.88
CA GLU A 257 -13.58 10.68 8.54
C GLU A 257 -14.47 9.81 7.63
N LYS A 258 -14.57 10.18 6.34
CA LYS A 258 -15.35 9.41 5.37
C LYS A 258 -14.70 8.04 5.12
N PHE A 259 -13.37 8.00 5.10
CA PHE A 259 -12.62 6.76 4.94
C PHE A 259 -12.85 5.81 6.12
N ILE A 260 -12.72 6.30 7.36
CA ILE A 260 -12.96 5.52 8.57
C ILE A 260 -14.37 4.95 8.56
N LYS A 261 -15.38 5.79 8.25
CA LYS A 261 -16.77 5.33 8.14
C LYS A 261 -16.91 4.20 7.12
N ALA A 262 -16.31 4.32 5.94
CA ALA A 262 -16.36 3.29 4.89
C ALA A 262 -15.66 1.98 5.30
N VAL A 263 -14.62 2.03 6.13
CA VAL A 263 -13.93 0.84 6.67
C VAL A 263 -14.81 0.10 7.67
N LEU A 264 -15.58 0.84 8.50
CA LEU A 264 -16.43 0.30 9.56
C LEU A 264 -17.79 -0.24 9.05
N GLU A 265 -18.24 0.15 7.84
CA GLU A 265 -19.43 -0.42 7.17
C GLU A 265 -19.18 -1.88 6.73
#